data_f476848ba6c66a4cb88838790222bb29
#
_entry.id   f476848ba6c66a4cb88838790222bb29
#
_cell.length_a   1.000
_cell.length_b   1.000
_cell.length_c   1.000
_cell.angle_alpha   90.00
_cell.angle_beta   90.00
_cell.angle_gamma   90.00
#
_symmetry.space_group_name_H-M   'P 1'
#
loop_
_entity.id
_entity.type
_entity.pdbx_description
1 polymer ?
#
loop_
_entity_poly.entity_id
_entity_poly.type
_entity_poly.pdbx_seq_one_letter_code
_entity_poly.pdbx_strand_id
1 'polypeptide(L)'
;MLKFTNPVQIADKTLINHSLMRAAAILLSLFLSLPIIGLLLPLFWGGGQPLSSAELGEIGDSTLLHLWNYVLTDYVVTTLLLGLGVGIGVFILGVGNAWLVANYQFPGKKLFEWGLILPLAVPAYVMAYLFVDFLQFSGPLQTILRDSFGIHAALPDPRSLGGAIWTFSLCLYPYVYLVARTSFLDRSAHLMEAAETLGFSSVEAFIRLVLPMTRPAIFTGIALALMEVLADFGAVSYFGLQTFATGIFKAWLSFGDRMAAVHLSLMLLTFVLLVFYWEQHNRSRQRYALGNTTSQAVIPKRLQGTHALYASCFCGLTLFFAFVLPMLILLHLLLSEGFTMDPRYFSWLKNSLGLAALTAIVAVICAVFLAYAVRLSQSQTLRSMNRVLTVGYALPGAVLGVGILSLMGLLDVAWFMSVSVGVLVYAYLIRFLSAGLQSIETGLTRITPAMDGTAALLGAKPWEMIRRIHLPLLRRSVLTALLFVFVDVMKELPATLLLRPFNLDTLAVATYQLAADERLAELALPALSIVLVGLLPVILLTRAISKGR
;
A
#
# COMPACT_ATOMS: atom_id res chain seq x y z
N MET A 1 32.37 -52.27 4.00
CA MET A 1 31.48 -52.29 2.81
C MET A 1 30.56 -51.04 2.84
N LEU A 2 30.97 -49.96 2.20
CA LEU A 2 30.13 -48.77 2.03
C LEU A 2 29.13 -49.06 0.89
N LYS A 3 27.84 -49.15 1.23
CA LYS A 3 26.78 -49.25 0.22
C LYS A 3 26.73 -47.91 -0.56
N PHE A 4 27.31 -47.88 -1.76
CA PHE A 4 27.06 -46.85 -2.74
C PHE A 4 25.60 -46.93 -3.16
N THR A 5 24.77 -46.01 -2.65
CA THR A 5 23.43 -45.81 -3.13
C THR A 5 23.52 -45.31 -4.57
N ASN A 6 22.83 -45.95 -5.48
CA ASN A 6 22.81 -45.69 -6.91
C ASN A 6 22.46 -44.22 -7.18
N PRO A 7 23.27 -43.45 -7.90
CA PRO A 7 23.00 -42.04 -8.17
C PRO A 7 21.68 -41.80 -8.92
N VAL A 8 21.17 -42.79 -9.64
CA VAL A 8 19.86 -42.75 -10.31
C VAL A 8 18.70 -42.70 -9.32
N GLN A 9 18.78 -43.41 -8.17
CA GLN A 9 17.72 -43.37 -7.16
C GLN A 9 17.67 -42.06 -6.37
N ILE A 10 18.79 -41.35 -6.26
CA ILE A 10 18.84 -40.03 -5.64
C ILE A 10 18.28 -38.97 -6.59
N ALA A 11 18.55 -39.08 -7.90
CA ALA A 11 18.01 -38.20 -8.92
C ALA A 11 16.47 -38.32 -9.04
N ASP A 12 15.93 -39.55 -8.99
CA ASP A 12 14.46 -39.79 -9.07
C ASP A 12 13.71 -39.19 -7.85
N LYS A 13 14.22 -39.38 -6.62
CA LYS A 13 13.60 -38.78 -5.42
C LYS A 13 13.65 -37.26 -5.41
N THR A 14 14.71 -36.65 -5.93
CA THR A 14 14.80 -35.20 -6.04
C THR A 14 13.87 -34.66 -7.12
N LEU A 15 13.71 -35.33 -8.26
CA LEU A 15 12.78 -34.97 -9.33
C LEU A 15 11.33 -35.05 -8.88
N ILE A 16 10.93 -36.11 -8.15
CA ILE A 16 9.57 -36.25 -7.60
C ILE A 16 9.27 -35.15 -6.59
N ASN A 17 10.21 -34.80 -5.70
CA ASN A 17 10.03 -33.71 -4.74
C ASN A 17 9.90 -32.33 -5.43
N HIS A 18 10.62 -32.10 -6.52
CA HIS A 18 10.50 -30.85 -7.29
C HIS A 18 9.17 -30.75 -8.05
N SER A 19 8.63 -31.85 -8.58
CA SER A 19 7.34 -31.86 -9.27
C SER A 19 6.18 -31.64 -8.28
N LEU A 20 6.20 -32.28 -7.12
CA LEU A 20 5.21 -32.07 -6.06
C LEU A 20 5.21 -30.65 -5.55
N MET A 21 6.38 -30.09 -5.29
CA MET A 21 6.53 -28.68 -4.84
C MET A 21 6.03 -27.70 -5.92
N ARG A 22 6.32 -27.96 -7.21
CA ARG A 22 5.75 -27.16 -8.31
C ARG A 22 4.23 -27.23 -8.35
N ALA A 23 3.66 -28.44 -8.25
CA ALA A 23 2.20 -28.62 -8.25
C ALA A 23 1.56 -27.90 -7.07
N ALA A 24 2.11 -28.03 -5.86
CA ALA A 24 1.61 -27.32 -4.68
C ALA A 24 1.71 -25.79 -4.81
N ALA A 25 2.79 -25.27 -5.38
CA ALA A 25 2.95 -23.82 -5.61
C ALA A 25 1.98 -23.31 -6.68
N ILE A 26 1.72 -24.09 -7.74
CA ILE A 26 0.70 -23.76 -8.75
C ILE A 26 -0.69 -23.75 -8.12
N LEU A 27 -1.05 -24.77 -7.35
CA LEU A 27 -2.34 -24.84 -6.66
C LEU A 27 -2.54 -23.68 -5.69
N LEU A 28 -1.52 -23.34 -4.91
CA LEU A 28 -1.56 -22.17 -4.02
C LEU A 28 -1.75 -20.87 -4.80
N SER A 29 -1.03 -20.69 -5.90
CA SER A 29 -1.17 -19.49 -6.73
C SER A 29 -2.55 -19.39 -7.38
N LEU A 30 -3.12 -20.50 -7.86
CA LEU A 30 -4.47 -20.56 -8.39
C LEU A 30 -5.50 -20.25 -7.29
N PHE A 31 -5.35 -20.85 -6.11
CA PHE A 31 -6.22 -20.57 -4.96
C PHE A 31 -6.22 -19.08 -4.60
N LEU A 32 -5.06 -18.43 -4.56
CA LEU A 32 -4.95 -17.01 -4.28
C LEU A 32 -5.51 -16.10 -5.40
N SER A 33 -5.70 -16.64 -6.60
CA SER A 33 -6.29 -15.90 -7.73
C SER A 33 -7.82 -16.06 -7.84
N LEU A 34 -8.44 -16.91 -7.03
CA LEU A 34 -9.89 -17.20 -7.09
C LEU A 34 -10.81 -15.98 -6.98
N PRO A 35 -10.54 -14.94 -6.17
CA PRO A 35 -11.42 -13.79 -6.09
C PRO A 35 -11.57 -13.01 -7.39
N ILE A 36 -10.53 -13.01 -8.24
CA ILE A 36 -10.61 -12.41 -9.58
C ILE A 36 -11.59 -13.20 -10.45
N ILE A 37 -11.56 -14.54 -10.32
CA ILE A 37 -12.53 -15.41 -11.00
C ILE A 37 -13.94 -15.15 -10.45
N GLY A 38 -14.07 -14.97 -9.12
CA GLY A 38 -15.35 -14.63 -8.46
C GLY A 38 -15.97 -13.31 -8.92
N LEU A 39 -15.16 -12.37 -9.42
CA LEU A 39 -15.66 -11.14 -10.05
C LEU A 39 -16.13 -11.37 -11.48
N LEU A 40 -15.50 -12.29 -12.21
CA LEU A 40 -15.80 -12.52 -13.61
C LEU A 40 -16.97 -13.49 -13.81
N LEU A 41 -17.09 -14.51 -12.96
CA LEU A 41 -18.10 -15.55 -13.08
C LEU A 41 -19.55 -15.04 -13.12
N PRO A 42 -19.98 -14.05 -12.28
CA PRO A 42 -21.35 -13.54 -12.32
C PRO A 42 -21.75 -12.94 -13.66
N LEU A 43 -20.78 -12.43 -14.45
CA LEU A 43 -21.04 -11.90 -15.79
C LEU A 43 -21.49 -12.96 -16.79
N PHE A 44 -21.08 -14.23 -16.57
CA PHE A 44 -21.36 -15.34 -17.48
C PHE A 44 -22.46 -16.26 -16.96
N TRP A 45 -22.70 -16.27 -15.64
CA TRP A 45 -23.55 -17.26 -14.99
C TRP A 45 -24.81 -16.67 -14.34
N GLY A 46 -25.19 -15.44 -14.67
CA GLY A 46 -26.41 -14.79 -14.17
C GLY A 46 -26.70 -15.15 -12.70
N GLY A 47 -26.14 -14.44 -11.79
CA GLY A 47 -26.25 -14.49 -10.31
C GLY A 47 -27.20 -15.51 -9.64
N GLY A 48 -26.93 -16.79 -9.71
CA GLY A 48 -27.31 -17.85 -8.75
C GLY A 48 -28.75 -17.98 -8.22
N GLN A 49 -29.71 -17.23 -8.73
CA GLN A 49 -31.15 -17.48 -8.53
C GLN A 49 -31.80 -17.74 -9.89
N PRO A 50 -32.70 -18.72 -10.00
CA PRO A 50 -33.51 -18.90 -11.19
C PRO A 50 -34.61 -17.81 -11.19
N LEU A 51 -34.21 -16.57 -11.42
CA LEU A 51 -35.13 -15.55 -11.90
C LEU A 51 -35.50 -15.96 -13.32
N SER A 52 -36.79 -15.89 -13.66
CA SER A 52 -37.25 -16.15 -15.02
C SER A 52 -36.45 -15.28 -15.99
N SER A 53 -36.13 -15.77 -17.16
CA SER A 53 -35.34 -15.06 -18.17
C SER A 53 -35.87 -13.67 -18.54
N ALA A 54 -37.14 -13.38 -18.25
CA ALA A 54 -37.78 -12.10 -18.41
C ALA A 54 -37.42 -11.10 -17.27
N GLU A 55 -37.36 -11.56 -16.00
CA GLU A 55 -36.99 -10.68 -14.87
C GLU A 55 -35.49 -10.38 -14.82
N LEU A 56 -34.63 -11.26 -15.32
CA LEU A 56 -33.19 -11.03 -15.44
C LEU A 56 -32.86 -9.96 -16.50
N GLY A 57 -33.62 -9.90 -17.60
CA GLY A 57 -33.45 -8.87 -18.63
C GLY A 57 -33.83 -7.49 -18.13
N GLU A 58 -34.97 -7.34 -17.45
CA GLU A 58 -35.47 -6.04 -17.02
C GLU A 58 -34.69 -5.44 -15.85
N ILE A 59 -34.30 -6.23 -14.83
CA ILE A 59 -33.61 -5.72 -13.63
C ILE A 59 -32.12 -5.45 -13.92
N GLY A 60 -31.43 -6.35 -14.62
CA GLY A 60 -30.02 -6.20 -14.95
C GLY A 60 -29.76 -5.05 -15.93
N ASP A 61 -30.58 -4.96 -16.97
CA ASP A 61 -30.46 -3.88 -17.96
C ASP A 61 -30.88 -2.52 -17.39
N SER A 62 -31.88 -2.47 -16.49
CA SER A 62 -32.29 -1.22 -15.84
C SER A 62 -31.22 -0.68 -14.89
N THR A 63 -30.57 -1.54 -14.09
CA THR A 63 -29.52 -1.11 -13.14
C THR A 63 -28.27 -0.67 -13.87
N LEU A 64 -27.82 -1.41 -14.89
CA LEU A 64 -26.67 -1.02 -15.71
C LEU A 64 -26.92 0.25 -16.50
N LEU A 65 -28.10 0.38 -17.08
CA LEU A 65 -28.49 1.58 -17.84
C LEU A 65 -28.61 2.80 -16.92
N HIS A 66 -29.15 2.62 -15.71
CA HIS A 66 -29.21 3.65 -14.67
C HIS A 66 -27.81 4.08 -14.22
N LEU A 67 -26.93 3.13 -13.89
CA LEU A 67 -25.55 3.43 -13.55
C LEU A 67 -24.85 4.19 -14.67
N TRP A 68 -25.02 3.75 -15.92
CA TRP A 68 -24.39 4.38 -17.08
C TRP A 68 -24.86 5.80 -17.29
N ASN A 69 -26.16 6.05 -17.20
CA ASN A 69 -26.74 7.34 -17.54
C ASN A 69 -26.63 8.39 -16.44
N TYR A 70 -26.60 7.98 -15.15
CA TYR A 70 -26.78 8.92 -14.04
C TYR A 70 -25.62 8.94 -13.03
N VAL A 71 -24.85 7.87 -12.89
CA VAL A 71 -23.90 7.71 -11.78
C VAL A 71 -22.46 7.53 -12.24
N LEU A 72 -22.26 6.82 -13.34
CA LEU A 72 -20.93 6.43 -13.80
C LEU A 72 -20.05 7.64 -14.16
N THR A 73 -20.63 8.65 -14.80
CA THR A 73 -19.89 9.86 -15.19
C THR A 73 -19.30 10.55 -13.95
N ASP A 74 -20.08 10.67 -12.87
CA ASP A 74 -19.61 11.29 -11.63
C ASP A 74 -18.50 10.47 -10.98
N TYR A 75 -18.64 9.15 -10.95
CA TYR A 75 -17.60 8.26 -10.40
C TYR A 75 -16.30 8.34 -11.21
N VAL A 76 -16.38 8.32 -12.54
CA VAL A 76 -15.21 8.43 -13.43
C VAL A 76 -14.54 9.78 -13.27
N VAL A 77 -15.29 10.86 -13.38
CA VAL A 77 -14.76 12.24 -13.32
C VAL A 77 -14.14 12.51 -11.96
N THR A 78 -14.85 12.19 -10.88
CA THR A 78 -14.34 12.42 -9.51
C THR A 78 -13.09 11.58 -9.25
N THR A 79 -13.07 10.30 -9.65
CA THR A 79 -11.90 9.44 -9.48
C THR A 79 -10.70 9.94 -10.27
N LEU A 80 -10.90 10.39 -11.52
CA LEU A 80 -9.83 10.93 -12.35
C LEU A 80 -9.31 12.26 -11.83
N LEU A 81 -10.19 13.19 -11.43
CA LEU A 81 -9.80 14.49 -10.87
C LEU A 81 -9.07 14.32 -9.54
N LEU A 82 -9.54 13.43 -8.67
CA LEU A 82 -8.87 13.08 -7.42
C LEU A 82 -7.48 12.50 -7.71
N GLY A 83 -7.39 11.50 -8.59
CA GLY A 83 -6.12 10.88 -8.97
C GLY A 83 -5.14 11.87 -9.59
N LEU A 84 -5.59 12.73 -10.51
CA LEU A 84 -4.75 13.75 -11.14
C LEU A 84 -4.27 14.79 -10.11
N GLY A 85 -5.18 15.31 -9.28
CA GLY A 85 -4.85 16.28 -8.25
C GLY A 85 -3.85 15.74 -7.23
N VAL A 86 -4.10 14.53 -6.72
CA VAL A 86 -3.16 13.86 -5.81
C VAL A 86 -1.83 13.56 -6.50
N GLY A 87 -1.85 13.07 -7.75
CA GLY A 87 -0.64 12.82 -8.54
C GLY A 87 0.26 14.06 -8.65
N ILE A 88 -0.32 15.24 -8.91
CA ILE A 88 0.38 16.53 -8.93
C ILE A 88 0.89 16.90 -7.52
N GLY A 89 0.05 16.75 -6.50
CA GLY A 89 0.41 17.07 -5.11
C GLY A 89 1.58 16.24 -4.59
N VAL A 90 1.54 14.91 -4.77
CA VAL A 90 2.64 14.01 -4.34
C VAL A 90 3.89 14.21 -5.18
N PHE A 91 3.77 14.61 -6.46
CA PHE A 91 4.91 14.98 -7.28
C PHE A 91 5.61 16.23 -6.70
N ILE A 92 4.89 17.31 -6.44
CA ILE A 92 5.46 18.56 -5.92
C ILE A 92 6.10 18.32 -4.56
N LEU A 93 5.38 17.73 -3.61
CA LEU A 93 5.87 17.50 -2.26
C LEU A 93 6.97 16.44 -2.23
N GLY A 94 6.77 15.32 -2.93
CA GLY A 94 7.71 14.20 -2.92
C GLY A 94 9.02 14.51 -3.62
N VAL A 95 8.97 15.03 -4.86
CA VAL A 95 10.17 15.36 -5.64
C VAL A 95 10.89 16.58 -5.04
N GLY A 96 10.15 17.61 -4.62
CA GLY A 96 10.73 18.81 -4.00
C GLY A 96 11.51 18.49 -2.73
N ASN A 97 10.91 17.76 -1.79
CA ASN A 97 11.59 17.32 -0.58
C ASN A 97 12.77 16.37 -0.87
N ALA A 98 12.59 15.41 -1.81
CA ALA A 98 13.64 14.48 -2.20
C ALA A 98 14.86 15.20 -2.79
N TRP A 99 14.63 16.20 -3.65
CA TRP A 99 15.67 17.00 -4.26
C TRP A 99 16.47 17.78 -3.24
N LEU A 100 15.78 18.51 -2.33
CA LEU A 100 16.42 19.29 -1.28
C LEU A 100 17.27 18.42 -0.36
N VAL A 101 16.71 17.32 0.13
CA VAL A 101 17.38 16.44 1.09
C VAL A 101 18.54 15.66 0.45
N ALA A 102 18.44 15.27 -0.84
CA ALA A 102 19.51 14.53 -1.51
C ALA A 102 20.72 15.41 -1.85
N ASN A 103 20.50 16.63 -2.36
CA ASN A 103 21.54 17.43 -3.00
C ASN A 103 22.11 18.55 -2.14
N TYR A 104 21.43 18.96 -1.05
CA TYR A 104 21.83 20.11 -0.27
C TYR A 104 22.07 19.79 1.21
N GLN A 105 22.93 20.63 1.85
CA GLN A 105 23.11 20.70 3.29
C GLN A 105 22.43 21.97 3.79
N PHE A 106 21.49 21.85 4.74
CA PHE A 106 20.76 22.96 5.36
C PHE A 106 20.36 22.60 6.79
N PRO A 107 19.96 23.55 7.64
CA PRO A 107 19.55 23.28 9.00
C PRO A 107 18.39 22.29 9.07
N GLY A 108 18.47 21.32 9.98
CA GLY A 108 17.42 20.30 10.15
C GLY A 108 17.45 19.15 9.14
N LYS A 109 18.34 19.13 8.13
CA LYS A 109 18.42 18.08 7.12
C LYS A 109 18.35 16.67 7.71
N LYS A 110 19.14 16.40 8.76
CA LYS A 110 19.17 15.06 9.41
C LYS A 110 17.82 14.67 9.99
N LEU A 111 17.05 15.62 10.51
CA LEU A 111 15.69 15.39 10.98
C LEU A 111 14.75 15.10 9.80
N PHE A 112 14.83 15.91 8.73
CA PHE A 112 13.98 15.77 7.57
C PHE A 112 14.24 14.48 6.77
N GLU A 113 15.46 13.96 6.75
CA GLU A 113 15.79 12.71 6.06
C GLU A 113 14.89 11.55 6.46
N TRP A 114 14.55 11.44 7.73
CA TRP A 114 13.67 10.38 8.25
C TRP A 114 12.27 10.89 8.60
N GLY A 115 12.17 12.14 9.06
CA GLY A 115 10.88 12.73 9.45
C GLY A 115 9.87 12.77 8.31
N LEU A 116 10.33 13.07 7.09
CA LEU A 116 9.48 13.11 5.89
C LEU A 116 8.89 11.75 5.48
N ILE A 117 9.29 10.64 6.12
CA ILE A 117 8.73 9.30 5.90
C ILE A 117 7.62 8.99 6.91
N LEU A 118 7.56 9.70 8.05
CA LEU A 118 6.62 9.43 9.14
C LEU A 118 5.14 9.42 8.73
N PRO A 119 4.68 10.25 7.78
CA PRO A 119 3.27 10.24 7.37
C PRO A 119 2.76 8.89 6.85
N LEU A 120 3.64 7.99 6.37
CA LEU A 120 3.25 6.62 5.99
C LEU A 120 2.70 5.79 7.16
N ALA A 121 2.99 6.18 8.39
CA ALA A 121 2.45 5.52 9.57
C ALA A 121 0.98 5.88 9.83
N VAL A 122 0.51 7.01 9.28
CA VAL A 122 -0.85 7.52 9.50
C VAL A 122 -1.75 7.08 8.36
N PRO A 123 -2.82 6.32 8.61
CA PRO A 123 -3.79 5.97 7.57
C PRO A 123 -4.47 7.21 6.97
N ALA A 124 -4.76 7.19 5.66
CA ALA A 124 -5.36 8.32 4.96
C ALA A 124 -6.74 8.71 5.54
N TYR A 125 -7.54 7.72 5.94
CA TYR A 125 -8.85 7.99 6.57
C TYR A 125 -8.73 8.70 7.93
N VAL A 126 -7.70 8.38 8.74
CA VAL A 126 -7.42 9.10 10.00
C VAL A 126 -7.06 10.55 9.70
N MET A 127 -6.17 10.79 8.71
CA MET A 127 -5.82 12.14 8.28
C MET A 127 -7.05 12.93 7.80
N ALA A 128 -7.96 12.28 7.07
CA ALA A 128 -9.20 12.89 6.58
C ALA A 128 -10.07 13.40 7.75
N TYR A 129 -10.26 12.56 8.76
CA TYR A 129 -11.08 12.92 9.95
C TYR A 129 -10.49 14.12 10.68
N LEU A 130 -9.18 14.09 10.93
CA LEU A 130 -8.49 15.14 11.67
C LEU A 130 -8.49 16.48 10.92
N PHE A 131 -8.24 16.46 9.61
CA PHE A 131 -8.21 17.70 8.83
C PHE A 131 -9.61 18.28 8.64
N VAL A 132 -10.62 17.46 8.42
CA VAL A 132 -11.99 17.95 8.29
C VAL A 132 -12.43 18.57 9.62
N ASP A 133 -12.22 17.90 10.74
CA ASP A 133 -12.58 18.40 12.06
C ASP A 133 -11.84 19.71 12.39
N PHE A 134 -10.54 19.75 12.13
CA PHE A 134 -9.69 20.91 12.40
C PHE A 134 -10.06 22.14 11.55
N LEU A 135 -10.41 21.93 10.27
CA LEU A 135 -10.64 23.00 9.30
C LEU A 135 -12.10 23.39 9.10
N GLN A 136 -13.08 22.56 9.56
CA GLN A 136 -14.51 22.87 9.40
C GLN A 136 -14.90 24.16 10.13
N PHE A 137 -16.08 24.71 9.81
CA PHE A 137 -16.53 26.00 10.35
C PHE A 137 -16.58 26.05 11.89
N SER A 138 -17.05 24.97 12.52
CA SER A 138 -17.06 24.80 13.98
C SER A 138 -15.72 24.33 14.55
N GLY A 139 -14.75 24.05 13.69
CA GLY A 139 -13.46 23.47 14.09
C GLY A 139 -12.53 24.45 14.81
N PRO A 140 -11.49 23.90 15.49
CA PRO A 140 -10.59 24.69 16.32
C PRO A 140 -9.90 25.84 15.58
N LEU A 141 -9.48 25.64 14.32
CA LEU A 141 -8.79 26.67 13.55
C LEU A 141 -9.69 27.88 13.29
N GLN A 142 -10.91 27.65 12.77
CA GLN A 142 -11.81 28.76 12.46
C GLN A 142 -12.33 29.44 13.73
N THR A 143 -12.50 28.70 14.81
CA THR A 143 -12.85 29.26 16.13
C THR A 143 -11.75 30.19 16.64
N ILE A 144 -10.48 29.76 16.60
CA ILE A 144 -9.33 30.62 16.97
C ILE A 144 -9.26 31.88 16.08
N LEU A 145 -9.46 31.74 14.76
CA LEU A 145 -9.44 32.88 13.84
C LEU A 145 -10.54 33.89 14.15
N ARG A 146 -11.75 33.44 14.50
CA ARG A 146 -12.86 34.31 14.88
C ARG A 146 -12.63 34.99 16.23
N ASP A 147 -12.28 34.20 17.25
CA ASP A 147 -12.24 34.68 18.63
C ASP A 147 -10.98 35.50 18.94
N SER A 148 -9.83 35.13 18.36
CA SER A 148 -8.55 35.80 18.63
C SER A 148 -8.20 36.89 17.62
N PHE A 149 -8.61 36.75 16.36
CA PHE A 149 -8.22 37.67 15.28
C PHE A 149 -9.39 38.43 14.65
N GLY A 150 -10.64 38.14 15.08
CA GLY A 150 -11.84 38.80 14.53
C GLY A 150 -12.09 38.48 13.04
N ILE A 151 -11.48 37.39 12.51
CA ILE A 151 -11.62 37.01 11.11
C ILE A 151 -12.88 36.14 10.98
N HIS A 152 -13.96 36.73 10.47
CA HIS A 152 -15.24 36.03 10.26
C HIS A 152 -15.38 35.41 8.85
N ALA A 153 -14.38 35.53 8.00
CA ALA A 153 -14.42 34.91 6.67
C ALA A 153 -14.38 33.37 6.81
N ALA A 154 -15.39 32.71 6.24
CA ALA A 154 -15.39 31.25 6.21
C ALA A 154 -14.30 30.72 5.28
N LEU A 155 -13.50 29.78 5.76
CA LEU A 155 -12.60 29.03 4.90
C LEU A 155 -13.40 28.12 3.94
N PRO A 156 -12.84 27.74 2.79
CA PRO A 156 -13.49 26.75 1.93
C PRO A 156 -13.85 25.48 2.70
N ASP A 157 -14.98 24.86 2.33
CA ASP A 157 -15.40 23.61 2.99
C ASP A 157 -14.32 22.53 2.82
N PRO A 158 -13.77 22.01 3.93
CA PRO A 158 -12.81 20.91 3.85
C PRO A 158 -13.42 19.62 3.29
N ARG A 159 -14.75 19.40 3.43
CA ARG A 159 -15.46 18.26 2.83
C ARG A 159 -15.66 18.48 1.32
N SER A 160 -14.58 18.55 0.60
CA SER A 160 -14.54 18.83 -0.84
C SER A 160 -13.48 18.00 -1.55
N LEU A 161 -13.54 17.97 -2.88
CA LEU A 161 -12.48 17.37 -3.70
C LEU A 161 -11.11 17.99 -3.42
N GLY A 162 -11.05 19.31 -3.22
CA GLY A 162 -9.81 20.03 -2.88
C GLY A 162 -9.22 19.59 -1.52
N GLY A 163 -10.08 19.45 -0.50
CA GLY A 163 -9.68 18.95 0.81
C GLY A 163 -9.16 17.51 0.75
N ALA A 164 -9.81 16.65 -0.03
CA ALA A 164 -9.34 15.28 -0.25
C ALA A 164 -7.97 15.26 -0.97
N ILE A 165 -7.80 16.03 -2.05
CA ILE A 165 -6.51 16.15 -2.77
C ILE A 165 -5.40 16.58 -1.83
N TRP A 166 -5.66 17.61 -1.00
CA TRP A 166 -4.70 18.10 -0.01
C TRP A 166 -4.30 17.00 0.98
N THR A 167 -5.28 16.33 1.58
CA THR A 167 -5.08 15.29 2.59
C THR A 167 -4.31 14.10 2.03
N PHE A 168 -4.74 13.56 0.89
CA PHE A 168 -4.04 12.45 0.24
C PHE A 168 -2.63 12.83 -0.20
N SER A 169 -2.42 14.06 -0.68
CA SER A 169 -1.09 14.52 -1.07
C SER A 169 -0.13 14.55 0.12
N LEU A 170 -0.58 15.03 1.29
CA LEU A 170 0.20 15.04 2.52
C LEU A 170 0.44 13.64 3.10
N CYS A 171 -0.49 12.72 2.93
CA CYS A 171 -0.35 11.35 3.42
C CYS A 171 0.57 10.50 2.53
N LEU A 172 0.48 10.66 1.20
CA LEU A 172 1.07 9.74 0.21
C LEU A 172 2.34 10.25 -0.48
N TYR A 173 2.73 11.53 -0.32
CA TYR A 173 3.98 12.03 -0.91
C TYR A 173 5.23 11.22 -0.51
N PRO A 174 5.31 10.55 0.67
CA PRO A 174 6.50 9.81 1.01
C PRO A 174 6.79 8.63 0.06
N TYR A 175 5.79 8.08 -0.65
CA TYR A 175 6.04 7.10 -1.72
C TYR A 175 6.93 7.66 -2.82
N VAL A 176 6.62 8.88 -3.29
CA VAL A 176 7.43 9.58 -4.29
C VAL A 176 8.76 10.03 -3.70
N TYR A 177 8.76 10.56 -2.47
CA TYR A 177 9.97 11.00 -1.76
C TYR A 177 11.02 9.90 -1.66
N LEU A 178 10.63 8.69 -1.22
CA LEU A 178 11.56 7.57 -1.02
C LEU A 178 12.21 7.13 -2.34
N VAL A 179 11.40 6.94 -3.38
CA VAL A 179 11.90 6.44 -4.67
C VAL A 179 12.69 7.51 -5.42
N ALA A 180 12.24 8.76 -5.39
CA ALA A 180 12.96 9.89 -5.99
C ALA A 180 14.29 10.15 -5.27
N ARG A 181 14.30 10.15 -3.91
CA ARG A 181 15.51 10.37 -3.12
C ARG A 181 16.58 9.33 -3.39
N THR A 182 16.23 8.04 -3.42
CA THR A 182 17.17 6.98 -3.76
C THR A 182 17.73 7.18 -5.17
N SER A 183 16.87 7.47 -6.14
CA SER A 183 17.28 7.75 -7.52
C SER A 183 18.17 8.99 -7.64
N PHE A 184 18.00 10.02 -6.82
CA PHE A 184 18.89 11.18 -6.78
C PHE A 184 20.24 10.87 -6.15
N LEU A 185 20.29 10.02 -5.14
CA LEU A 185 21.53 9.60 -4.47
C LEU A 185 22.36 8.61 -5.29
N ASP A 186 21.72 7.76 -6.08
CA ASP A 186 22.40 6.75 -6.92
C ASP A 186 23.07 7.35 -8.17
N ARG A 187 22.93 8.64 -8.41
CA ARG A 187 23.54 9.32 -9.55
C ARG A 187 24.98 9.67 -9.27
N SER A 188 25.77 9.58 -10.33
CA SER A 188 27.17 9.98 -10.23
C SER A 188 27.27 11.50 -10.02
N ALA A 189 28.15 11.93 -9.11
CA ALA A 189 28.50 13.33 -8.89
C ALA A 189 28.93 14.03 -10.20
N HIS A 190 29.55 13.28 -11.12
CA HIS A 190 30.01 13.75 -12.42
C HIS A 190 28.93 14.36 -13.33
N LEU A 191 27.65 13.95 -13.18
CA LEU A 191 26.57 14.57 -13.97
C LEU A 191 26.29 16.02 -13.56
N MET A 192 26.37 16.31 -12.27
CA MET A 192 26.19 17.68 -11.78
C MET A 192 27.41 18.55 -12.10
N GLU A 193 28.62 18.00 -11.96
CA GLU A 193 29.88 18.66 -12.32
C GLU A 193 29.93 18.95 -13.84
N ALA A 194 29.52 17.98 -14.68
CA ALA A 194 29.42 18.19 -16.12
C ALA A 194 28.39 19.27 -16.47
N ALA A 195 27.25 19.32 -15.78
CA ALA A 195 26.26 20.38 -15.98
C ALA A 195 26.82 21.76 -15.62
N GLU A 196 27.58 21.85 -14.54
CA GLU A 196 28.22 23.10 -14.12
C GLU A 196 29.33 23.54 -15.09
N THR A 197 30.13 22.62 -15.61
CA THR A 197 31.13 22.92 -16.62
C THR A 197 30.52 23.38 -17.95
N LEU A 198 29.28 22.95 -18.26
CA LEU A 198 28.49 23.42 -19.39
C LEU A 198 27.74 24.74 -19.12
N GLY A 199 27.91 25.33 -17.93
CA GLY A 199 27.33 26.62 -17.55
C GLY A 199 25.86 26.56 -17.14
N PHE A 200 25.28 25.36 -16.90
CA PHE A 200 23.92 25.26 -16.42
C PHE A 200 23.79 25.71 -14.96
N SER A 201 22.77 26.50 -14.68
CA SER A 201 22.36 26.77 -13.30
C SER A 201 21.85 25.49 -12.62
N SER A 202 21.85 25.42 -11.29
CA SER A 202 21.35 24.25 -10.54
C SER A 202 19.89 23.90 -10.90
N VAL A 203 19.05 24.87 -11.20
CA VAL A 203 17.64 24.66 -11.62
C VAL A 203 17.57 24.13 -13.03
N GLU A 204 18.37 24.65 -13.96
CA GLU A 204 18.44 24.14 -15.34
C GLU A 204 18.98 22.71 -15.38
N ALA A 205 20.04 22.42 -14.62
CA ALA A 205 20.59 21.07 -14.48
C ALA A 205 19.52 20.11 -13.93
N PHE A 206 18.73 20.54 -12.94
CA PHE A 206 17.62 19.76 -12.42
C PHE A 206 16.57 19.46 -13.50
N ILE A 207 16.04 20.50 -14.18
CA ILE A 207 14.94 20.33 -15.13
C ILE A 207 15.39 19.61 -16.39
N ARG A 208 16.56 19.94 -16.95
CA ARG A 208 17.02 19.42 -18.24
C ARG A 208 17.74 18.08 -18.18
N LEU A 209 18.40 17.76 -17.05
CA LEU A 209 19.21 16.54 -16.94
C LEU A 209 18.64 15.60 -15.86
N VAL A 210 18.51 16.09 -14.62
CA VAL A 210 18.20 15.22 -13.49
C VAL A 210 16.77 14.70 -13.53
N LEU A 211 15.80 15.58 -13.71
CA LEU A 211 14.38 15.21 -13.75
C LEU A 211 14.04 14.23 -14.88
N PRO A 212 14.49 14.43 -16.14
CA PRO A 212 14.25 13.44 -17.21
C PRO A 212 14.81 12.05 -16.92
N MET A 213 16.00 11.99 -16.33
CA MET A 213 16.64 10.70 -16.00
C MET A 213 15.98 9.99 -14.80
N THR A 214 15.35 10.73 -13.86
CA THR A 214 14.64 10.17 -12.70
C THR A 214 13.16 9.91 -12.96
N ARG A 215 12.64 10.32 -14.13
CA ARG A 215 11.22 10.13 -14.49
C ARG A 215 10.70 8.73 -14.17
N PRO A 216 11.38 7.62 -14.53
CA PRO A 216 10.85 6.29 -14.25
C PRO A 216 10.68 6.02 -12.75
N ALA A 217 11.61 6.49 -11.91
CA ALA A 217 11.54 6.34 -10.47
C ALA A 217 10.39 7.18 -9.87
N ILE A 218 10.25 8.42 -10.31
CA ILE A 218 9.18 9.33 -9.89
C ILE A 218 7.81 8.76 -10.27
N PHE A 219 7.65 8.28 -11.50
CA PHE A 219 6.40 7.67 -11.96
C PHE A 219 6.04 6.40 -11.18
N THR A 220 7.03 5.58 -10.78
CA THR A 220 6.78 4.46 -9.87
C THR A 220 6.22 4.93 -8.53
N GLY A 221 6.79 5.99 -7.94
CA GLY A 221 6.29 6.56 -6.69
C GLY A 221 4.86 7.14 -6.81
N ILE A 222 4.58 7.86 -7.91
CA ILE A 222 3.24 8.38 -8.19
C ILE A 222 2.23 7.24 -8.40
N ALA A 223 2.59 6.19 -9.15
CA ALA A 223 1.72 5.06 -9.38
C ALA A 223 1.36 4.34 -8.07
N LEU A 224 2.33 4.15 -7.16
CA LEU A 224 2.07 3.59 -5.84
C LEU A 224 1.09 4.46 -5.04
N ALA A 225 1.27 5.78 -5.03
CA ALA A 225 0.34 6.70 -4.38
C ALA A 225 -1.07 6.65 -5.01
N LEU A 226 -1.16 6.59 -6.34
CA LEU A 226 -2.45 6.47 -7.05
C LEU A 226 -3.16 5.14 -6.75
N MET A 227 -2.43 4.03 -6.65
CA MET A 227 -3.02 2.74 -6.25
C MET A 227 -3.63 2.82 -4.84
N GLU A 228 -2.97 3.50 -3.89
CA GLU A 228 -3.52 3.71 -2.55
C GLU A 228 -4.78 4.60 -2.58
N VAL A 229 -4.80 5.67 -3.38
CA VAL A 229 -6.00 6.52 -3.55
C VAL A 229 -7.18 5.74 -4.14
N LEU A 230 -6.92 4.94 -5.20
CA LEU A 230 -7.96 4.12 -5.84
C LEU A 230 -8.48 3.01 -4.92
N ALA A 231 -7.65 2.54 -4.00
CA ALA A 231 -8.02 1.51 -3.03
C ALA A 231 -8.71 2.06 -1.77
N ASP A 232 -8.65 3.38 -1.54
CA ASP A 232 -9.19 3.98 -0.33
C ASP A 232 -10.73 4.12 -0.41
N PHE A 233 -11.37 3.74 0.68
CA PHE A 233 -12.80 3.94 0.90
C PHE A 233 -13.04 4.92 2.06
N GLY A 234 -12.27 4.78 3.14
CA GLY A 234 -12.54 5.48 4.39
C GLY A 234 -12.43 6.99 4.27
N ALA A 235 -11.35 7.49 3.67
CA ALA A 235 -11.15 8.92 3.47
C ALA A 235 -12.13 9.48 2.44
N VAL A 236 -12.26 8.85 1.27
CA VAL A 236 -13.16 9.36 0.20
C VAL A 236 -14.63 9.36 0.64
N SER A 237 -15.06 8.38 1.45
CA SER A 237 -16.40 8.33 2.03
C SER A 237 -16.62 9.49 3.01
N TYR A 238 -15.64 9.79 3.85
CA TYR A 238 -15.73 10.87 4.82
C TYR A 238 -15.76 12.27 4.18
N PHE A 239 -15.05 12.45 3.06
CA PHE A 239 -15.15 13.67 2.24
C PHE A 239 -16.46 13.75 1.43
N GLY A 240 -17.30 12.73 1.44
CA GLY A 240 -18.54 12.69 0.68
C GLY A 240 -18.36 12.54 -0.83
N LEU A 241 -17.18 12.10 -1.28
CA LEU A 241 -16.85 12.00 -2.70
C LEU A 241 -17.49 10.78 -3.34
N GLN A 242 -18.00 10.97 -4.56
CA GLN A 242 -18.54 9.90 -5.39
C GLN A 242 -17.43 9.28 -6.23
N THR A 243 -16.78 8.24 -5.67
CA THR A 243 -15.73 7.46 -6.34
C THR A 243 -16.21 6.03 -6.60
N PHE A 244 -15.49 5.25 -7.41
CA PHE A 244 -15.80 3.83 -7.58
C PHE A 244 -15.81 3.07 -6.25
N ALA A 245 -14.85 3.36 -5.35
CA ALA A 245 -14.79 2.70 -4.05
C ALA A 245 -16.07 2.94 -3.23
N THR A 246 -16.52 4.21 -3.12
CA THR A 246 -17.78 4.54 -2.42
C THR A 246 -19.00 3.94 -3.12
N GLY A 247 -19.01 3.90 -4.45
CA GLY A 247 -20.06 3.27 -5.26
C GLY A 247 -20.20 1.78 -4.98
N ILE A 248 -19.09 1.04 -4.89
CA ILE A 248 -19.08 -0.39 -4.55
C ILE A 248 -19.73 -0.65 -3.19
N PHE A 249 -19.37 0.13 -2.18
CA PHE A 249 -19.94 -0.02 -0.83
C PHE A 249 -21.43 0.34 -0.79
N LYS A 250 -21.85 1.41 -1.48
CA LYS A 250 -23.27 1.77 -1.61
C LYS A 250 -24.09 0.68 -2.29
N ALA A 251 -23.59 0.17 -3.43
CA ALA A 251 -24.25 -0.90 -4.18
C ALA A 251 -24.39 -2.16 -3.33
N TRP A 252 -23.33 -2.58 -2.63
CA TRP A 252 -23.33 -3.80 -1.86
C TRP A 252 -24.10 -3.69 -0.55
N LEU A 253 -23.78 -2.68 0.30
CA LEU A 253 -24.32 -2.58 1.66
C LEU A 253 -25.66 -1.83 1.75
N SER A 254 -25.85 -0.77 0.93
CA SER A 254 -27.05 0.07 1.05
C SER A 254 -28.15 -0.38 0.12
N PHE A 255 -27.84 -0.78 -1.12
CA PHE A 255 -28.84 -1.18 -2.11
C PHE A 255 -29.02 -2.71 -2.21
N GLY A 256 -28.08 -3.51 -1.69
CA GLY A 256 -28.10 -4.96 -1.82
C GLY A 256 -27.92 -5.46 -3.26
N ASP A 257 -27.53 -4.56 -4.18
CA ASP A 257 -27.33 -4.87 -5.60
C ASP A 257 -25.94 -5.43 -5.85
N ARG A 258 -25.86 -6.77 -5.86
CA ARG A 258 -24.61 -7.49 -6.07
C ARG A 258 -24.03 -7.27 -7.47
N MET A 259 -24.88 -7.20 -8.50
CA MET A 259 -24.42 -7.05 -9.88
C MET A 259 -23.85 -5.64 -10.12
N ALA A 260 -24.51 -4.59 -9.61
CA ALA A 260 -23.96 -3.25 -9.65
C ALA A 260 -22.59 -3.15 -8.95
N ALA A 261 -22.46 -3.79 -7.78
CA ALA A 261 -21.17 -3.83 -7.06
C ALA A 261 -20.07 -4.57 -7.85
N VAL A 262 -20.40 -5.69 -8.53
CA VAL A 262 -19.48 -6.42 -9.41
C VAL A 262 -19.03 -5.54 -10.59
N HIS A 263 -19.94 -4.88 -11.29
CA HIS A 263 -19.61 -4.02 -12.43
C HIS A 263 -18.72 -2.84 -12.01
N LEU A 264 -19.07 -2.15 -10.92
CA LEU A 264 -18.24 -1.07 -10.38
C LEU A 264 -16.85 -1.56 -9.93
N SER A 265 -16.79 -2.77 -9.36
CA SER A 265 -15.53 -3.41 -8.99
C SER A 265 -14.64 -3.72 -10.20
N LEU A 266 -15.20 -4.19 -11.29
CA LEU A 266 -14.48 -4.46 -12.54
C LEU A 266 -14.00 -3.17 -13.22
N MET A 267 -14.81 -2.10 -13.16
CA MET A 267 -14.40 -0.79 -13.66
C MET A 267 -13.24 -0.23 -12.83
N LEU A 268 -13.33 -0.26 -11.50
CA LEU A 268 -12.23 0.14 -10.61
C LEU A 268 -10.98 -0.71 -10.86
N LEU A 269 -11.13 -2.02 -10.99
CA LEU A 269 -10.03 -2.92 -11.32
C LEU A 269 -9.34 -2.53 -12.62
N THR A 270 -10.11 -2.13 -13.64
CA THR A 270 -9.56 -1.67 -14.92
C THR A 270 -8.68 -0.43 -14.73
N PHE A 271 -9.13 0.57 -13.96
CA PHE A 271 -8.32 1.75 -13.63
C PHE A 271 -7.03 1.37 -12.91
N VAL A 272 -7.12 0.49 -11.92
CA VAL A 272 -5.95 0.02 -11.16
C VAL A 272 -4.97 -0.72 -12.05
N LEU A 273 -5.46 -1.61 -12.93
CA LEU A 273 -4.61 -2.34 -13.87
C LEU A 273 -3.94 -1.42 -14.90
N LEU A 274 -4.60 -0.35 -15.33
CA LEU A 274 -4.00 0.67 -16.20
C LEU A 274 -2.85 1.39 -15.50
N VAL A 275 -3.04 1.81 -14.24
CA VAL A 275 -1.98 2.45 -13.43
C VAL A 275 -0.84 1.47 -13.19
N PHE A 276 -1.14 0.21 -12.86
CA PHE A 276 -0.14 -0.84 -12.65
C PHE A 276 0.66 -1.14 -13.94
N TYR A 277 -0.02 -1.25 -15.07
CA TYR A 277 0.64 -1.45 -16.38
C TYR A 277 1.58 -0.29 -16.71
N TRP A 278 1.14 0.94 -16.47
CA TRP A 278 1.93 2.14 -16.67
C TRP A 278 3.18 2.16 -15.75
N GLU A 279 3.05 1.75 -14.49
CA GLU A 279 4.18 1.56 -13.56
C GLU A 279 5.18 0.54 -14.10
N GLN A 280 4.71 -0.65 -14.48
CA GLN A 280 5.56 -1.72 -14.98
C GLN A 280 6.31 -1.31 -16.26
N HIS A 281 5.64 -0.61 -17.17
CA HIS A 281 6.24 -0.11 -18.40
C HIS A 281 7.38 0.88 -18.12
N ASN A 282 7.20 1.80 -17.19
CA ASN A 282 8.22 2.77 -16.81
C ASN A 282 9.37 2.11 -16.03
N ARG A 283 9.10 1.14 -15.16
CA ARG A 283 10.11 0.41 -14.40
C ARG A 283 11.04 -0.43 -15.28
N SER A 284 10.55 -0.99 -16.37
CA SER A 284 11.37 -1.75 -17.31
C SER A 284 12.46 -0.87 -17.96
N ARG A 285 12.16 0.41 -18.23
CA ARG A 285 13.09 1.39 -18.79
C ARG A 285 14.22 1.80 -17.81
N GLN A 286 13.97 1.73 -16.51
CA GLN A 286 14.96 2.05 -15.47
C GLN A 286 16.17 1.10 -15.49
N ARG A 287 15.96 -0.20 -15.75
CA ARG A 287 17.02 -1.21 -15.78
C ARG A 287 18.04 -0.99 -16.88
N TYR A 288 17.66 -0.33 -17.97
CA TYR A 288 18.56 -0.01 -19.07
C TYR A 288 19.35 1.29 -18.87
N ALA A 289 18.88 2.20 -18.01
CA ALA A 289 19.55 3.47 -17.76
C ALA A 289 20.63 3.41 -16.66
N LEU A 290 20.57 2.41 -15.79
CA LEU A 290 21.55 2.15 -14.72
C LEU A 290 22.60 1.14 -15.22
N GLY A 291 23.42 1.54 -16.21
CA GLY A 291 24.63 0.81 -16.54
C GLY A 291 25.58 0.79 -15.32
N ASN A 292 26.49 -0.21 -15.26
CA ASN A 292 27.49 -0.48 -14.22
C ASN A 292 28.48 0.70 -13.99
N THR A 293 27.98 1.88 -13.67
CA THR A 293 28.81 3.00 -13.25
C THR A 293 29.02 2.91 -11.75
N THR A 294 30.26 2.81 -11.32
CA THR A 294 30.67 2.97 -9.92
C THR A 294 30.13 4.32 -9.42
N SER A 295 29.07 4.25 -8.60
CA SER A 295 28.42 5.44 -8.04
C SER A 295 29.38 6.10 -7.05
N GLN A 296 29.97 7.23 -7.43
CA GLN A 296 30.60 8.11 -6.45
C GLN A 296 29.48 8.90 -5.75
N ALA A 297 29.53 8.92 -4.42
CA ALA A 297 28.56 9.61 -3.59
C ALA A 297 28.48 11.10 -3.95
N VAL A 298 27.29 11.60 -4.20
CA VAL A 298 27.06 13.04 -4.40
C VAL A 298 27.44 13.80 -3.13
N ILE A 299 28.37 14.75 -3.24
CA ILE A 299 28.72 15.65 -2.13
C ILE A 299 27.66 16.75 -2.05
N PRO A 300 26.85 16.82 -0.99
CA PRO A 300 25.77 17.80 -0.90
C PRO A 300 26.31 19.22 -0.79
N LYS A 301 25.83 20.14 -1.62
CA LYS A 301 26.19 21.56 -1.57
C LYS A 301 25.59 22.23 -0.32
N ARG A 302 26.38 23.06 0.36
CA ARG A 302 25.90 23.80 1.54
C ARG A 302 25.09 25.03 1.10
N LEU A 303 23.81 25.06 1.47
CA LEU A 303 22.97 26.25 1.32
C LEU A 303 23.27 27.26 2.45
N GLN A 304 23.25 28.55 2.13
CA GLN A 304 23.48 29.62 3.08
C GLN A 304 22.37 30.69 2.98
N GLY A 305 22.20 31.45 4.06
CA GLY A 305 21.27 32.57 4.11
C GLY A 305 19.81 32.17 3.82
N THR A 306 19.14 32.95 3.00
CA THR A 306 17.72 32.81 2.67
C THR A 306 17.40 31.50 1.97
N HIS A 307 18.30 30.98 1.14
CA HIS A 307 18.07 29.69 0.47
C HIS A 307 18.04 28.49 1.44
N ALA A 308 18.87 28.53 2.49
CA ALA A 308 18.83 27.51 3.54
C ALA A 308 17.53 27.60 4.34
N LEU A 309 17.04 28.83 4.60
CA LEU A 309 15.76 29.03 5.27
C LEU A 309 14.59 28.49 4.44
N TYR A 310 14.51 28.83 3.13
CA TYR A 310 13.45 28.32 2.26
C TYR A 310 13.45 26.78 2.20
N ALA A 311 14.62 26.15 2.10
CA ALA A 311 14.71 24.69 2.10
C ALA A 311 14.22 24.08 3.42
N SER A 312 14.64 24.68 4.56
CA SER A 312 14.18 24.23 5.89
C SER A 312 12.69 24.45 6.10
N CYS A 313 12.15 25.61 5.66
CA CYS A 313 10.73 25.91 5.75
C CYS A 313 9.89 24.97 4.88
N PHE A 314 10.29 24.68 3.64
CA PHE A 314 9.55 23.79 2.77
C PHE A 314 9.46 22.36 3.35
N CYS A 315 10.61 21.81 3.77
CA CYS A 315 10.63 20.48 4.41
C CYS A 315 9.91 20.49 5.77
N GLY A 316 10.07 21.56 6.54
CA GLY A 316 9.44 21.74 7.85
C GLY A 316 7.92 21.86 7.78
N LEU A 317 7.40 22.68 6.87
CA LEU A 317 5.95 22.83 6.66
C LEU A 317 5.34 21.52 6.14
N THR A 318 6.03 20.84 5.20
CA THR A 318 5.56 19.53 4.73
C THR A 318 5.46 18.55 5.90
N LEU A 319 6.50 18.41 6.72
CA LEU A 319 6.49 17.53 7.89
C LEU A 319 5.45 17.96 8.94
N PHE A 320 5.32 19.26 9.16
CA PHE A 320 4.37 19.81 10.13
C PHE A 320 2.94 19.43 9.76
N PHE A 321 2.49 19.76 8.55
CA PHE A 321 1.12 19.45 8.13
C PHE A 321 0.89 17.95 7.92
N ALA A 322 1.87 17.20 7.41
CA ALA A 322 1.68 15.80 7.11
C ALA A 322 1.75 14.87 8.33
N PHE A 323 2.42 15.29 9.42
CA PHE A 323 2.60 14.41 10.59
C PHE A 323 2.43 15.14 11.93
N VAL A 324 3.13 16.25 12.15
CA VAL A 324 3.16 16.87 13.48
C VAL A 324 1.78 17.41 13.88
N LEU A 325 1.12 18.14 13.00
CA LEU A 325 -0.21 18.70 13.25
C LEU A 325 -1.26 17.61 13.50
N PRO A 326 -1.40 16.57 12.67
CA PRO A 326 -2.30 15.44 12.98
C PRO A 326 -2.02 14.78 14.33
N MET A 327 -0.75 14.60 14.70
CA MET A 327 -0.40 14.04 16.01
C MET A 327 -0.77 14.98 17.17
N LEU A 328 -0.60 16.29 16.99
CA LEU A 328 -1.02 17.29 17.99
C LEU A 328 -2.54 17.30 18.15
N ILE A 329 -3.31 17.20 17.04
CA ILE A 329 -4.77 17.13 17.08
C ILE A 329 -5.22 15.87 17.82
N LEU A 330 -4.66 14.68 17.49
CA LEU A 330 -4.98 13.43 18.19
C LEU A 330 -4.65 13.50 19.68
N LEU A 331 -3.52 14.08 20.03
CA LEU A 331 -3.12 14.24 21.42
C LEU A 331 -4.04 15.22 22.16
N HIS A 332 -4.43 16.31 21.49
CA HIS A 332 -5.37 17.28 22.05
C HIS A 332 -6.74 16.63 22.30
N LEU A 333 -7.28 15.90 21.31
CA LEU A 333 -8.56 15.17 21.46
C LEU A 333 -8.50 14.15 22.60
N LEU A 334 -7.37 13.47 22.79
CA LEU A 334 -7.19 12.52 23.86
C LEU A 334 -7.17 13.17 25.25
N LEU A 335 -6.67 14.41 25.36
CA LEU A 335 -6.45 15.09 26.64
C LEU A 335 -7.59 16.05 27.01
N SER A 336 -8.30 16.65 26.05
CA SER A 336 -9.25 17.76 26.27
C SER A 336 -10.61 17.33 26.81
N GLU A 337 -11.11 16.15 26.43
CA GLU A 337 -12.45 15.70 26.84
C GLU A 337 -12.43 14.69 27.99
N GLY A 338 -11.30 14.57 28.70
CA GLY A 338 -11.09 13.54 29.70
C GLY A 338 -10.97 12.15 29.04
N PHE A 339 -9.99 11.39 29.47
CA PHE A 339 -9.68 10.07 28.91
C PHE A 339 -10.89 9.11 29.05
N THR A 340 -11.78 9.10 28.05
CA THR A 340 -12.90 8.16 27.97
C THR A 340 -12.48 7.00 27.07
N MET A 341 -12.19 5.87 27.68
CA MET A 341 -11.86 4.65 26.95
C MET A 341 -13.15 3.85 26.73
N ASP A 342 -13.51 3.62 25.45
CA ASP A 342 -14.60 2.69 25.13
C ASP A 342 -14.31 1.31 25.76
N PRO A 343 -15.24 0.68 26.47
CA PRO A 343 -15.05 -0.64 27.08
C PRO A 343 -14.62 -1.72 26.07
N ARG A 344 -14.95 -1.54 24.78
CA ARG A 344 -14.61 -2.46 23.69
C ARG A 344 -13.19 -2.28 23.15
N TYR A 345 -12.47 -1.23 23.55
CA TYR A 345 -11.13 -0.91 23.01
C TYR A 345 -10.15 -2.08 23.08
N PHE A 346 -10.08 -2.77 24.22
CA PHE A 346 -9.17 -3.93 24.35
C PHE A 346 -9.56 -5.09 23.43
N SER A 347 -10.86 -5.26 23.15
CA SER A 347 -11.34 -6.24 22.18
C SER A 347 -10.87 -5.87 20.76
N TRP A 348 -11.04 -4.62 20.35
CA TRP A 348 -10.58 -4.12 19.04
C TRP A 348 -9.06 -4.27 18.88
N LEU A 349 -8.29 -3.91 19.93
CA LEU A 349 -6.84 -4.05 19.96
C LEU A 349 -6.42 -5.51 19.82
N LYS A 350 -7.01 -6.41 20.60
CA LYS A 350 -6.73 -7.87 20.54
C LYS A 350 -7.06 -8.45 19.17
N ASN A 351 -8.23 -8.08 18.61
CA ASN A 351 -8.65 -8.54 17.28
C ASN A 351 -7.67 -8.07 16.20
N SER A 352 -7.31 -6.78 16.20
CA SER A 352 -6.37 -6.22 15.24
C SER A 352 -4.99 -6.88 15.32
N LEU A 353 -4.43 -6.98 16.54
CA LEU A 353 -3.12 -7.60 16.75
C LEU A 353 -3.14 -9.09 16.37
N GLY A 354 -4.20 -9.80 16.75
CA GLY A 354 -4.36 -11.22 16.44
C GLY A 354 -4.47 -11.50 14.95
N LEU A 355 -5.33 -10.74 14.24
CA LEU A 355 -5.49 -10.84 12.78
C LEU A 355 -4.19 -10.47 12.05
N ALA A 356 -3.56 -9.38 12.45
CA ALA A 356 -2.31 -8.93 11.83
C ALA A 356 -1.17 -9.94 12.04
N ALA A 357 -1.02 -10.48 13.26
CA ALA A 357 -0.01 -11.50 13.55
C ALA A 357 -0.26 -12.80 12.78
N LEU A 358 -1.51 -13.29 12.79
CA LEU A 358 -1.88 -14.51 12.06
C LEU A 358 -1.63 -14.36 10.57
N THR A 359 -2.13 -13.28 9.98
CA THR A 359 -1.94 -13.01 8.54
C THR A 359 -0.47 -12.86 8.18
N ALA A 360 0.31 -12.12 8.97
CA ALA A 360 1.73 -11.93 8.71
C ALA A 360 2.51 -13.25 8.73
N ILE A 361 2.23 -14.13 9.70
CA ILE A 361 2.87 -15.45 9.79
C ILE A 361 2.50 -16.29 8.56
N VAL A 362 1.21 -16.39 8.22
CA VAL A 362 0.73 -17.17 7.07
C VAL A 362 1.31 -16.61 5.76
N ALA A 363 1.28 -15.29 5.58
CA ALA A 363 1.82 -14.63 4.39
C ALA A 363 3.31 -14.89 4.21
N VAL A 364 4.10 -14.81 5.28
CA VAL A 364 5.54 -15.07 5.21
C VAL A 364 5.84 -16.54 4.93
N ILE A 365 5.08 -17.48 5.50
CA ILE A 365 5.22 -18.91 5.19
C ILE A 365 4.93 -19.14 3.70
N CYS A 366 3.82 -18.60 3.17
CA CYS A 366 3.48 -18.68 1.76
C CYS A 366 4.54 -18.01 0.86
N ALA A 367 5.03 -16.82 1.24
CA ALA A 367 6.05 -16.09 0.50
C ALA A 367 7.38 -16.86 0.42
N VAL A 368 7.84 -17.42 1.53
CA VAL A 368 9.04 -18.27 1.58
C VAL A 368 8.82 -19.50 0.69
N PHE A 369 7.70 -20.19 0.82
CA PHE A 369 7.38 -21.38 0.03
C PHE A 369 7.38 -21.07 -1.48
N LEU A 370 6.68 -20.01 -1.92
CA LEU A 370 6.59 -19.62 -3.33
C LEU A 370 7.95 -19.18 -3.90
N ALA A 371 8.71 -18.39 -3.16
CA ALA A 371 10.04 -17.94 -3.56
C ALA A 371 11.02 -19.12 -3.73
N TYR A 372 10.96 -20.09 -2.81
CA TYR A 372 11.75 -21.32 -2.92
C TYR A 372 11.29 -22.22 -4.06
N ALA A 373 9.99 -22.34 -4.28
CA ALA A 373 9.45 -23.12 -5.40
C ALA A 373 9.97 -22.60 -6.75
N VAL A 374 10.04 -21.28 -6.93
CA VAL A 374 10.64 -20.67 -8.13
C VAL A 374 12.15 -20.92 -8.19
N ARG A 375 12.88 -20.75 -7.07
CA ARG A 375 14.34 -20.92 -7.02
C ARG A 375 14.76 -22.35 -7.36
N LEU A 376 14.12 -23.35 -6.76
CA LEU A 376 14.51 -24.75 -6.93
C LEU A 376 14.03 -25.36 -8.25
N SER A 377 12.82 -25.00 -8.71
CA SER A 377 12.25 -25.56 -9.96
C SER A 377 12.74 -24.84 -11.19
N GLN A 378 13.26 -23.61 -11.08
CA GLN A 378 13.60 -22.69 -12.18
C GLN A 378 12.50 -22.55 -13.24
N SER A 379 11.25 -22.85 -12.86
CA SER A 379 10.10 -22.87 -13.75
C SER A 379 9.69 -21.45 -14.17
N GLN A 380 9.61 -21.22 -15.48
CA GLN A 380 9.13 -19.96 -16.04
C GLN A 380 7.64 -19.73 -15.68
N THR A 381 6.84 -20.82 -15.63
CA THR A 381 5.42 -20.76 -15.25
C THR A 381 5.26 -20.23 -13.82
N LEU A 382 5.98 -20.78 -12.85
CA LEU A 382 5.92 -20.30 -11.46
C LEU A 382 6.40 -18.87 -11.32
N ARG A 383 7.44 -18.48 -12.06
CA ARG A 383 7.91 -17.10 -12.10
C ARG A 383 6.85 -16.15 -12.63
N SER A 384 6.11 -16.55 -13.66
CA SER A 384 4.99 -15.77 -14.19
C SER A 384 3.83 -15.72 -13.21
N MET A 385 3.49 -16.81 -12.53
CA MET A 385 2.45 -16.84 -11.50
C MET A 385 2.81 -15.97 -10.30
N ASN A 386 4.05 -15.99 -9.81
CA ASN A 386 4.50 -15.08 -8.76
C ASN A 386 4.35 -13.61 -9.18
N ARG A 387 4.62 -13.28 -10.45
CA ARG A 387 4.39 -11.92 -10.97
C ARG A 387 2.91 -11.54 -10.93
N VAL A 388 2.00 -12.48 -11.25
CA VAL A 388 0.56 -12.25 -11.12
C VAL A 388 0.17 -12.02 -9.66
N LEU A 389 0.72 -12.80 -8.73
CA LEU A 389 0.46 -12.61 -7.29
C LEU A 389 0.97 -11.25 -6.78
N THR A 390 2.02 -10.69 -7.38
CA THR A 390 2.46 -9.33 -7.00
C THR A 390 1.46 -8.24 -7.38
N VAL A 391 0.53 -8.50 -8.32
CA VAL A 391 -0.59 -7.60 -8.63
C VAL A 391 -1.59 -7.52 -7.46
N GLY A 392 -1.62 -8.53 -6.59
CA GLY A 392 -2.52 -8.57 -5.44
C GLY A 392 -2.47 -7.33 -4.54
N TYR A 393 -1.29 -6.73 -4.38
CA TYR A 393 -1.14 -5.47 -3.63
C TYR A 393 -1.88 -4.29 -4.28
N ALA A 394 -1.94 -4.27 -5.60
CA ALA A 394 -2.65 -3.23 -6.34
C ALA A 394 -4.17 -3.39 -6.27
N LEU A 395 -4.68 -4.59 -5.90
CA LEU A 395 -6.12 -4.84 -5.85
C LEU A 395 -6.76 -4.08 -4.67
N PRO A 396 -7.75 -3.21 -4.93
CA PRO A 396 -8.48 -2.55 -3.85
C PRO A 396 -9.19 -3.56 -2.94
N GLY A 397 -9.16 -3.30 -1.63
CA GLY A 397 -9.82 -4.17 -0.64
C GLY A 397 -11.31 -4.37 -0.90
N ALA A 398 -12.00 -3.34 -1.39
CA ALA A 398 -13.41 -3.42 -1.80
C ALA A 398 -13.62 -4.41 -2.96
N VAL A 399 -12.77 -4.35 -3.99
CA VAL A 399 -12.82 -5.25 -5.15
C VAL A 399 -12.61 -6.71 -4.74
N LEU A 400 -11.60 -6.95 -3.87
CA LEU A 400 -11.35 -8.27 -3.30
C LEU A 400 -12.52 -8.77 -2.47
N GLY A 401 -13.09 -7.91 -1.63
CA GLY A 401 -14.26 -8.23 -0.82
C GLY A 401 -15.44 -8.70 -1.68
N VAL A 402 -15.81 -7.92 -2.69
CA VAL A 402 -16.89 -8.27 -3.62
C VAL A 402 -16.58 -9.57 -4.37
N GLY A 403 -15.33 -9.76 -4.84
CA GLY A 403 -14.93 -10.99 -5.54
C GLY A 403 -15.06 -12.25 -4.69
N ILE A 404 -14.63 -12.17 -3.41
CA ILE A 404 -14.77 -13.28 -2.46
C ILE A 404 -16.25 -13.55 -2.15
N LEU A 405 -17.02 -12.50 -1.87
CA LEU A 405 -18.45 -12.61 -1.57
C LEU A 405 -19.25 -13.19 -2.74
N SER A 406 -18.94 -12.77 -3.97
CA SER A 406 -19.56 -13.29 -5.19
C SER A 406 -19.24 -14.76 -5.39
N LEU A 407 -17.96 -15.16 -5.22
CA LEU A 407 -17.55 -16.55 -5.32
C LEU A 407 -18.26 -17.45 -4.31
N MET A 408 -18.38 -16.99 -3.06
CA MET A 408 -19.03 -17.74 -1.99
C MET A 408 -20.54 -17.83 -2.17
N GLY A 409 -21.16 -16.80 -2.75
CA GLY A 409 -22.57 -16.85 -3.13
C GLY A 409 -22.83 -17.88 -4.24
N LEU A 410 -21.93 -17.99 -5.22
CA LEU A 410 -22.00 -19.00 -6.29
C LEU A 410 -21.83 -20.44 -5.77
N LEU A 411 -21.00 -20.63 -4.74
CA LEU A 411 -20.74 -21.94 -4.14
C LEU A 411 -21.75 -22.33 -3.06
N ASP A 412 -22.73 -21.46 -2.77
CA ASP A 412 -23.74 -21.63 -1.69
C ASP A 412 -23.13 -21.87 -0.30
N VAL A 413 -21.95 -21.30 -0.06
CA VAL A 413 -21.23 -21.39 1.23
C VAL A 413 -21.29 -20.08 2.02
N ALA A 414 -22.24 -19.22 1.71
CA ALA A 414 -22.40 -17.90 2.33
C ALA A 414 -22.57 -17.96 3.86
N TRP A 415 -23.18 -19.05 4.39
CA TRP A 415 -23.32 -19.30 5.83
C TRP A 415 -21.96 -19.40 6.56
N PHE A 416 -20.94 -19.92 5.90
CA PHE A 416 -19.59 -20.06 6.45
C PHE A 416 -18.92 -18.68 6.68
N MET A 417 -19.33 -17.67 5.93
CA MET A 417 -18.76 -16.32 6.03
C MET A 417 -19.10 -15.62 7.33
N SER A 418 -20.33 -15.79 7.81
CA SER A 418 -20.80 -15.11 9.04
C SER A 418 -20.02 -15.52 10.29
N VAL A 419 -19.21 -16.57 10.21
CA VAL A 419 -18.47 -17.17 11.34
C VAL A 419 -16.95 -17.24 11.10
N SER A 420 -16.47 -17.02 9.87
CA SER A 420 -15.10 -17.38 9.52
C SER A 420 -14.11 -16.22 9.48
N VAL A 421 -13.22 -16.14 10.48
CA VAL A 421 -12.00 -15.34 10.44
C VAL A 421 -11.09 -15.73 9.26
N GLY A 422 -11.18 -16.98 8.82
CA GLY A 422 -10.36 -17.53 7.72
C GLY A 422 -10.55 -16.79 6.39
N VAL A 423 -11.78 -16.35 6.09
CA VAL A 423 -12.09 -15.58 4.87
C VAL A 423 -11.42 -14.21 4.90
N LEU A 424 -11.44 -13.56 6.05
CA LEU A 424 -10.77 -12.26 6.23
C LEU A 424 -9.25 -12.40 6.11
N VAL A 425 -8.66 -13.42 6.75
CA VAL A 425 -7.22 -13.73 6.63
C VAL A 425 -6.86 -14.08 5.18
N TYR A 426 -7.73 -14.79 4.46
CA TYR A 426 -7.54 -15.09 3.04
C TYR A 426 -7.52 -13.82 2.17
N ALA A 427 -8.43 -12.87 2.39
CA ALA A 427 -8.43 -11.59 1.69
C ALA A 427 -7.14 -10.79 1.96
N TYR A 428 -6.73 -10.72 3.21
CA TYR A 428 -5.48 -10.06 3.60
C TYR A 428 -4.25 -10.76 2.99
N LEU A 429 -4.27 -12.10 2.96
CA LEU A 429 -3.19 -12.86 2.34
C LEU A 429 -3.02 -12.49 0.87
N ILE A 430 -4.10 -12.43 0.09
CA ILE A 430 -4.04 -12.06 -1.33
C ILE A 430 -3.47 -10.66 -1.51
N ARG A 431 -3.91 -9.70 -0.69
CA ARG A 431 -3.49 -8.31 -0.81
C ARG A 431 -2.04 -8.10 -0.39
N PHE A 432 -1.63 -8.65 0.75
CA PHE A 432 -0.36 -8.31 1.38
C PHE A 432 0.76 -9.35 1.17
N LEU A 433 0.47 -10.50 0.57
CA LEU A 433 1.48 -11.52 0.24
C LEU A 433 2.60 -10.94 -0.64
N SER A 434 2.26 -10.03 -1.54
CA SER A 434 3.23 -9.44 -2.47
C SER A 434 4.35 -8.68 -1.76
N ALA A 435 4.04 -7.94 -0.69
CA ALA A 435 5.03 -7.23 0.14
C ALA A 435 5.98 -8.21 0.83
N GLY A 436 5.43 -9.32 1.35
CA GLY A 436 6.20 -10.41 1.90
C GLY A 436 7.10 -11.09 0.85
N LEU A 437 6.54 -11.42 -0.30
CA LEU A 437 7.23 -12.09 -1.39
C LEU A 437 8.40 -11.26 -1.93
N GLN A 438 8.22 -9.98 -2.18
CA GLN A 438 9.27 -9.07 -2.63
C GLN A 438 10.43 -8.98 -1.61
N SER A 439 10.11 -8.91 -0.32
CA SER A 439 11.12 -8.89 0.74
C SER A 439 11.95 -10.16 0.78
N ILE A 440 11.32 -11.33 0.62
CA ILE A 440 11.99 -12.64 0.60
C ILE A 440 12.79 -12.82 -0.69
N GLU A 441 12.23 -12.50 -1.86
CA GLU A 441 12.95 -12.58 -3.15
C GLU A 441 14.21 -11.71 -3.13
N THR A 442 14.11 -10.47 -2.62
CA THR A 442 15.28 -9.58 -2.45
C THR A 442 16.32 -10.19 -1.50
N GLY A 443 15.89 -10.86 -0.44
CA GLY A 443 16.80 -11.59 0.45
C GLY A 443 17.49 -12.75 -0.25
N LEU A 444 16.76 -13.50 -1.06
CA LEU A 444 17.28 -14.66 -1.79
C LEU A 444 18.33 -14.29 -2.86
N THR A 445 18.30 -13.07 -3.43
CA THR A 445 19.33 -12.63 -4.37
C THR A 445 20.73 -12.54 -3.76
N ARG A 446 20.83 -12.41 -2.44
CA ARG A 446 22.11 -12.38 -1.70
C ARG A 446 22.73 -13.78 -1.52
N ILE A 447 21.94 -14.83 -1.72
CA ILE A 447 22.39 -16.22 -1.63
C ILE A 447 22.76 -16.69 -3.03
N THR A 448 24.05 -16.78 -3.30
CA THR A 448 24.56 -17.14 -4.63
C THR A 448 24.38 -18.63 -4.93
N PRO A 449 24.24 -19.05 -6.20
CA PRO A 449 24.25 -20.46 -6.58
C PRO A 449 25.52 -21.21 -6.16
N ALA A 450 26.65 -20.50 -6.04
CA ALA A 450 27.90 -21.07 -5.59
C ALA A 450 27.82 -21.55 -4.13
N MET A 451 27.09 -20.82 -3.27
CA MET A 451 26.86 -21.24 -1.88
C MET A 451 26.06 -22.53 -1.82
N ASP A 452 25.03 -22.65 -2.68
CA ASP A 452 24.21 -23.86 -2.80
C ASP A 452 25.05 -25.05 -3.29
N GLY A 453 25.88 -24.81 -4.30
CA GLY A 453 26.79 -25.83 -4.85
C GLY A 453 27.82 -26.31 -3.81
N THR A 454 28.42 -25.40 -3.06
CA THR A 454 29.39 -25.76 -1.98
C THR A 454 28.71 -26.57 -0.88
N ALA A 455 27.52 -26.19 -0.45
CA ALA A 455 26.76 -26.94 0.56
C ALA A 455 26.40 -28.35 0.08
N ALA A 456 26.00 -28.48 -1.19
CA ALA A 456 25.71 -29.77 -1.80
C ALA A 456 26.96 -30.68 -1.89
N LEU A 457 28.13 -30.11 -2.24
CA LEU A 457 29.41 -30.83 -2.24
C LEU A 457 29.81 -31.33 -0.85
N LEU A 458 29.45 -30.58 0.19
CA LEU A 458 29.65 -30.99 1.60
C LEU A 458 28.61 -31.99 2.10
N GLY A 459 27.71 -32.49 1.22
CA GLY A 459 26.70 -33.49 1.55
C GLY A 459 25.44 -32.96 2.24
N ALA A 460 25.23 -31.64 2.27
CA ALA A 460 24.04 -31.06 2.88
C ALA A 460 22.78 -31.43 2.09
N LYS A 461 21.76 -31.97 2.76
CA LYS A 461 20.45 -32.22 2.18
C LYS A 461 19.71 -30.90 1.94
N PRO A 462 18.77 -30.83 0.97
CA PRO A 462 18.02 -29.60 0.69
C PRO A 462 17.38 -28.94 1.91
N TRP A 463 16.84 -29.75 2.85
CA TRP A 463 16.27 -29.26 4.10
C TRP A 463 17.32 -28.68 5.08
N GLU A 464 18.48 -29.32 5.13
CA GLU A 464 19.60 -28.82 5.96
C GLU A 464 20.15 -27.52 5.41
N MET A 465 20.21 -27.39 4.08
CA MET A 465 20.61 -26.16 3.39
C MET A 465 19.65 -25.00 3.72
N ILE A 466 18.34 -25.26 3.66
CA ILE A 466 17.31 -24.28 4.03
C ILE A 466 17.49 -23.87 5.50
N ARG A 467 17.55 -24.84 6.41
CA ARG A 467 17.55 -24.57 7.86
C ARG A 467 18.86 -23.96 8.36
N ARG A 468 20.02 -24.44 7.87
CA ARG A 468 21.34 -24.06 8.38
C ARG A 468 21.98 -22.89 7.67
N ILE A 469 21.64 -22.67 6.39
CA ILE A 469 22.28 -21.63 5.55
C ILE A 469 21.26 -20.56 5.18
N HIS A 470 20.18 -20.92 4.49
CA HIS A 470 19.27 -19.93 3.93
C HIS A 470 18.45 -19.20 4.98
N LEU A 471 17.82 -19.90 5.91
CA LEU A 471 16.97 -19.29 6.93
C LEU A 471 17.71 -18.30 7.83
N PRO A 472 18.95 -18.60 8.33
CA PRO A 472 19.75 -17.62 9.06
C PRO A 472 20.14 -16.38 8.23
N LEU A 473 20.45 -16.57 6.94
CA LEU A 473 20.77 -15.44 6.05
C LEU A 473 19.54 -14.60 5.70
N LEU A 474 18.37 -15.24 5.58
CA LEU A 474 17.09 -14.59 5.28
C LEU A 474 16.40 -13.95 6.50
N ARG A 475 16.90 -14.19 7.73
CA ARG A 475 16.22 -13.74 8.96
C ARG A 475 15.80 -12.26 8.93
N ARG A 476 16.65 -11.40 8.37
CA ARG A 476 16.34 -9.96 8.24
C ARG A 476 15.21 -9.72 7.26
N SER A 477 15.21 -10.39 6.11
CA SER A 477 14.15 -10.29 5.10
C SER A 477 12.83 -10.87 5.60
N VAL A 478 12.87 -11.98 6.34
CA VAL A 478 11.72 -12.60 6.99
C VAL A 478 11.10 -11.66 8.03
N LEU A 479 11.92 -11.07 8.91
CA LEU A 479 11.45 -10.10 9.90
C LEU A 479 10.87 -8.83 9.25
N THR A 480 11.49 -8.35 8.17
CA THR A 480 10.99 -7.21 7.41
C THR A 480 9.65 -7.55 6.75
N ALA A 481 9.52 -8.73 6.14
CA ALA A 481 8.27 -9.21 5.55
C ALA A 481 7.15 -9.33 6.58
N LEU A 482 7.44 -9.95 7.74
CA LEU A 482 6.48 -10.06 8.86
C LEU A 482 6.00 -8.68 9.30
N LEU A 483 6.91 -7.74 9.47
CA LEU A 483 6.58 -6.41 9.95
C LEU A 483 5.73 -5.62 8.94
N PHE A 484 6.08 -5.64 7.64
CA PHE A 484 5.31 -4.94 6.63
C PHE A 484 3.88 -5.49 6.52
N VAL A 485 3.74 -6.82 6.42
CA VAL A 485 2.40 -7.42 6.36
C VAL A 485 1.61 -7.13 7.62
N PHE A 486 2.23 -7.24 8.80
CA PHE A 486 1.58 -6.97 10.08
C PHE A 486 1.01 -5.54 10.14
N VAL A 487 1.81 -4.55 9.76
CA VAL A 487 1.38 -3.14 9.82
C VAL A 487 0.34 -2.81 8.76
N ASP A 488 0.47 -3.37 7.55
CA ASP A 488 -0.51 -3.14 6.49
C ASP A 488 -1.87 -3.74 6.84
N VAL A 489 -1.91 -4.91 7.50
CA VAL A 489 -3.15 -5.50 8.02
C VAL A 489 -3.75 -4.66 9.16
N MET A 490 -2.94 -4.09 10.04
CA MET A 490 -3.42 -3.26 11.17
C MET A 490 -4.20 -2.03 10.72
N LYS A 491 -3.87 -1.46 9.57
CA LYS A 491 -4.52 -0.25 9.02
C LYS A 491 -5.55 -0.55 7.93
N GLU A 492 -5.76 -1.85 7.61
CA GLU A 492 -6.66 -2.24 6.55
C GLU A 492 -8.12 -2.05 6.96
N LEU A 493 -8.88 -1.29 6.16
CA LEU A 493 -10.27 -0.94 6.41
C LEU A 493 -11.24 -1.52 5.35
N PRO A 494 -11.06 -1.29 4.03
CA PRO A 494 -12.07 -1.65 3.02
C PRO A 494 -12.44 -3.13 2.98
N ALA A 495 -11.48 -4.05 2.90
CA ALA A 495 -11.79 -5.49 2.90
C ALA A 495 -12.36 -5.94 4.25
N THR A 496 -11.87 -5.35 5.35
CA THR A 496 -12.37 -5.64 6.70
C THR A 496 -13.85 -5.32 6.85
N LEU A 497 -14.28 -4.15 6.36
CA LEU A 497 -15.69 -3.73 6.44
C LEU A 497 -16.64 -4.69 5.71
N LEU A 498 -16.20 -5.26 4.57
CA LEU A 498 -17.03 -6.17 3.77
C LEU A 498 -17.02 -7.60 4.29
N LEU A 499 -15.88 -8.07 4.82
CA LEU A 499 -15.64 -9.49 5.08
C LEU A 499 -15.57 -9.86 6.55
N ARG A 500 -15.57 -8.89 7.47
CA ARG A 500 -15.46 -9.19 8.90
C ARG A 500 -16.64 -10.01 9.40
N PRO A 501 -16.40 -11.03 10.21
CA PRO A 501 -17.47 -11.73 10.94
C PRO A 501 -18.19 -10.78 11.90
N PHE A 502 -19.42 -11.13 12.23
CA PHE A 502 -20.18 -10.41 13.25
C PHE A 502 -19.40 -10.35 14.57
N ASN A 503 -19.41 -9.20 15.23
CA ASN A 503 -18.68 -8.93 16.49
C ASN A 503 -17.12 -8.99 16.39
N LEU A 504 -16.53 -9.01 15.21
CA LEU A 504 -15.08 -8.94 15.04
C LEU A 504 -14.66 -7.54 14.53
N ASP A 505 -14.77 -6.54 15.39
CA ASP A 505 -14.29 -5.21 15.06
C ASP A 505 -12.78 -5.11 15.25
N THR A 506 -12.12 -4.43 14.30
CA THR A 506 -10.71 -4.06 14.39
C THR A 506 -10.56 -2.59 14.79
N LEU A 507 -9.36 -2.16 15.17
CA LEU A 507 -9.08 -0.75 15.44
C LEU A 507 -9.41 0.14 14.22
N ALA A 508 -9.12 -0.32 13.00
CA ALA A 508 -9.42 0.42 11.77
C ALA A 508 -10.93 0.63 11.58
N VAL A 509 -11.73 -0.44 11.77
CA VAL A 509 -13.19 -0.38 11.67
C VAL A 509 -13.78 0.49 12.78
N ALA A 510 -13.33 0.30 14.03
CA ALA A 510 -13.80 1.11 15.16
C ALA A 510 -13.48 2.60 14.96
N THR A 511 -12.27 2.92 14.50
CA THR A 511 -11.88 4.30 14.17
C THR A 511 -12.79 4.90 13.09
N TYR A 512 -13.11 4.13 12.04
CA TYR A 512 -14.01 4.57 10.98
C TYR A 512 -15.43 4.80 11.50
N GLN A 513 -15.99 3.88 12.30
CA GLN A 513 -17.33 4.00 12.86
C GLN A 513 -17.45 5.19 13.82
N LEU A 514 -16.48 5.35 14.74
CA LEU A 514 -16.46 6.48 15.65
C LEU A 514 -16.36 7.83 14.92
N ALA A 515 -15.62 7.88 13.79
CA ALA A 515 -15.57 9.07 12.95
C ALA A 515 -16.90 9.34 12.24
N ALA A 516 -17.56 8.30 11.72
CA ALA A 516 -18.87 8.42 11.08
C ALA A 516 -19.96 8.87 12.07
N ASP A 517 -19.83 8.49 13.35
CA ASP A 517 -20.72 8.88 14.44
C ASP A 517 -20.32 10.24 15.08
N GLU A 518 -19.32 10.93 14.52
CA GLU A 518 -18.78 12.22 15.03
C GLU A 518 -18.21 12.14 16.47
N ARG A 519 -17.85 10.95 16.95
CA ARG A 519 -17.28 10.68 18.28
C ARG A 519 -15.75 10.76 18.26
N LEU A 520 -15.21 11.93 17.93
CA LEU A 520 -13.78 12.12 17.65
C LEU A 520 -12.86 11.95 18.87
N ALA A 521 -13.33 12.27 20.08
CA ALA A 521 -12.56 12.08 21.30
C ALA A 521 -12.28 10.58 21.56
N GLU A 522 -13.26 9.72 21.37
CA GLU A 522 -13.12 8.28 21.55
C GLU A 522 -12.32 7.62 20.42
N LEU A 523 -12.34 8.23 19.22
CA LEU A 523 -11.51 7.82 18.09
C LEU A 523 -10.02 8.02 18.33
N ALA A 524 -9.63 9.01 19.14
CA ALA A 524 -8.22 9.41 19.31
C ALA A 524 -7.32 8.25 19.78
N LEU A 525 -7.77 7.44 20.73
CA LEU A 525 -7.00 6.33 21.26
C LEU A 525 -6.81 5.18 20.25
N PRO A 526 -7.85 4.66 19.58
CA PRO A 526 -7.70 3.68 18.49
C PRO A 526 -6.80 4.18 17.36
N ALA A 527 -6.97 5.43 16.91
CA ALA A 527 -6.18 6.03 15.85
C ALA A 527 -4.70 6.14 16.23
N LEU A 528 -4.38 6.64 17.44
CA LEU A 528 -3.01 6.69 17.96
C LEU A 528 -2.39 5.30 18.04
N SER A 529 -3.16 4.28 18.44
CA SER A 529 -2.67 2.90 18.51
C SER A 529 -2.26 2.38 17.13
N ILE A 530 -3.05 2.65 16.08
CA ILE A 530 -2.71 2.28 14.70
C ILE A 530 -1.43 3.01 14.26
N VAL A 531 -1.32 4.32 14.52
CA VAL A 531 -0.16 5.12 14.15
C VAL A 531 1.10 4.64 14.87
N LEU A 532 1.03 4.35 16.17
CA LEU A 532 2.17 3.84 16.94
C LEU A 532 2.70 2.52 16.38
N VAL A 533 1.78 1.61 16.01
CA VAL A 533 2.16 0.36 15.34
C VAL A 533 2.74 0.66 13.95
N GLY A 534 2.16 1.57 13.19
CA GLY A 534 2.63 1.99 11.87
C GLY A 534 4.03 2.65 11.89
N LEU A 535 4.44 3.25 13.01
CA LEU A 535 5.79 3.81 13.16
C LEU A 535 6.90 2.73 13.21
N LEU A 536 6.61 1.50 13.60
CA LEU A 536 7.62 0.44 13.72
C LEU A 536 8.38 0.18 12.41
N PRO A 537 7.72 -0.08 11.25
CA PRO A 537 8.45 -0.29 10.00
C PRO A 537 9.16 0.98 9.53
N VAL A 538 8.59 2.16 9.77
CA VAL A 538 9.22 3.43 9.40
C VAL A 538 10.53 3.64 10.15
N ILE A 539 10.57 3.37 11.45
CA ILE A 539 11.78 3.44 12.27
C ILE A 539 12.83 2.42 11.80
N LEU A 540 12.41 1.20 11.48
CA LEU A 540 13.34 0.17 10.98
C LEU A 540 13.88 0.49 9.60
N LEU A 541 13.04 1.01 8.70
CA LEU A 541 13.45 1.44 7.36
C LEU A 541 14.50 2.57 7.46
N THR A 542 14.26 3.56 8.33
CA THR A 542 15.20 4.68 8.53
C THR A 542 16.53 4.22 9.10
N ARG A 543 16.51 3.29 10.07
CA ARG A 543 17.75 2.68 10.60
C ARG A 543 18.50 1.86 9.56
N ALA A 544 17.80 1.18 8.66
CA ALA A 544 18.42 0.43 7.56
C ALA A 544 19.11 1.39 6.57
N ILE A 545 18.46 2.50 6.21
CA ILE A 545 19.03 3.54 5.33
C ILE A 545 20.25 4.22 5.96
N SER A 546 20.22 4.49 7.27
CA SER A 546 21.33 5.17 7.96
C SER A 546 22.56 4.27 8.17
N LYS A 547 22.39 2.94 8.25
CA LYS A 547 23.50 1.97 8.40
C LYS A 547 24.13 1.56 7.07
N GLY A 548 23.50 1.87 5.95
CA GLY A 548 24.03 1.60 4.60
C GLY A 548 24.97 2.69 4.08
N ARG A 549 25.19 3.72 4.89
CA ARG A 549 26.20 4.77 4.68
C ARG A 549 27.36 4.58 5.66
#